data_02b7092eae0fe672c48fbdd618e86423
#
_entry.id   02b7092eae0fe672c48fbdd618e86423
#
_cell.length_a   1.000
_cell.length_b   1.000
_cell.length_c   1.000
_cell.angle_alpha   90.00
_cell.angle_beta   90.00
_cell.angle_gamma   90.00
#
_symmetry.space_group_name_H-M   'P 1'
#
loop_
_entity.id
_entity.type
_entity.pdbx_description
1 polymer ?
#
loop_
_entity_poly.entity_id
_entity_poly.type
_entity_poly.pdbx_seq_one_letter_code
_entity_poly.pdbx_strand_id
1 'polypeptide(L)'
;MISLSRREHAEIHRSAREATQKASHLVVGRQTIERYRAPAETTIFPLEYAFHLLGDVRDKTILEYGCGDGLNTVVLANRGAKIVALDISAELLDVAHKRLEANDCCKDVELLVGSAHGLPLSDESVDVIFGMAILHHLELDLASREVWRVLKKGGRAIFEEPTRNSKLVARIRKLFPQRAEVSPFERPLTSVEMKKFASSCRYQAKTFQLVFSSLASLVPRWRGQAMDLGTQVDAYLLRHFPSLSYYGTVTVFQMVKE
;
A
#
# COMPACT_ATOMS: atom_id res chain seq x y z
N MET A 1 -6.72 -25.67 9.92
CA MET A 1 -6.60 -24.29 10.48
C MET A 1 -5.12 -23.92 10.49
N ILE A 2 -4.69 -22.90 9.74
CA ILE A 2 -3.32 -22.37 9.80
C ILE A 2 -3.19 -21.70 11.17
N SER A 3 -2.21 -22.14 11.98
CA SER A 3 -1.94 -21.49 13.26
C SER A 3 -1.37 -20.08 12.97
N LEU A 4 -2.11 -19.06 13.38
CA LEU A 4 -1.67 -17.67 13.26
C LEU A 4 -0.40 -17.44 14.09
N SER A 5 0.57 -16.74 13.52
CA SER A 5 1.79 -16.34 14.19
C SER A 5 1.51 -15.26 15.25
N ARG A 6 2.45 -15.03 16.18
CA ARG A 6 2.36 -13.90 17.13
C ARG A 6 2.25 -12.55 16.44
N ARG A 7 2.85 -12.42 15.26
CA ARG A 7 2.79 -11.21 14.43
C ARG A 7 1.35 -10.98 13.95
N GLU A 8 0.71 -12.00 13.40
CA GLU A 8 -0.67 -11.93 12.90
C GLU A 8 -1.66 -11.61 14.00
N HIS A 9 -1.52 -12.20 15.19
CA HIS A 9 -2.33 -11.84 16.35
C HIS A 9 -2.17 -10.37 16.75
N ALA A 10 -0.94 -9.84 16.76
CA ALA A 10 -0.71 -8.44 17.05
C ALA A 10 -1.36 -7.50 16.02
N GLU A 11 -1.31 -7.87 14.73
CA GLU A 11 -1.96 -7.10 13.66
C GLU A 11 -3.48 -7.12 13.77
N ILE A 12 -4.10 -8.27 14.04
CA ILE A 12 -5.55 -8.36 14.28
C ILE A 12 -5.98 -7.41 15.39
N HIS A 13 -5.30 -7.43 16.54
CA HIS A 13 -5.63 -6.56 17.67
C HIS A 13 -5.44 -5.07 17.37
N ARG A 14 -4.42 -4.70 16.60
CA ARG A 14 -4.19 -3.32 16.15
C ARG A 14 -5.30 -2.87 15.22
N SER A 15 -5.60 -3.68 14.21
CA SER A 15 -6.58 -3.39 13.17
C SER A 15 -8.01 -3.27 13.71
N ALA A 16 -8.38 -4.10 14.70
CA ALA A 16 -9.68 -4.00 15.37
C ALA A 16 -9.89 -2.63 16.06
N ARG A 17 -8.84 -2.07 16.66
CA ARG A 17 -8.92 -0.71 17.25
C ARG A 17 -8.98 0.38 16.17
N GLU A 18 -8.23 0.22 15.08
CA GLU A 18 -8.26 1.15 13.94
C GLU A 18 -9.64 1.17 13.28
N ALA A 19 -10.33 0.04 13.17
CA ALA A 19 -11.68 -0.06 12.60
C ALA A 19 -12.68 0.88 13.28
N THR A 20 -12.62 1.01 14.61
CA THR A 20 -13.50 1.90 15.37
C THR A 20 -13.34 3.37 14.97
N GLN A 21 -12.10 3.79 14.67
CA GLN A 21 -11.81 5.18 14.27
C GLN A 21 -12.23 5.46 12.81
N LYS A 22 -12.18 4.45 11.94
CA LYS A 22 -12.44 4.59 10.51
C LYS A 22 -13.92 4.46 10.12
N ALA A 23 -14.77 3.98 11.02
CA ALA A 23 -16.20 3.79 10.78
C ALA A 23 -17.00 5.08 10.51
N SER A 24 -16.43 6.28 10.76
CA SER A 24 -17.16 7.55 10.70
C SER A 24 -17.22 8.22 9.33
N HIS A 25 -16.38 7.85 8.37
CA HIS A 25 -16.28 8.50 7.05
C HIS A 25 -16.29 7.46 5.94
N LEU A 26 -17.47 6.98 5.56
CA LEU A 26 -17.64 5.88 4.62
C LEU A 26 -17.66 6.33 3.15
N VAL A 27 -18.22 7.51 2.87
CA VAL A 27 -18.33 8.01 1.48
C VAL A 27 -16.98 8.51 0.99
N VAL A 28 -16.53 7.99 -0.14
CA VAL A 28 -15.33 8.45 -0.83
C VAL A 28 -15.68 9.62 -1.75
N GLY A 29 -15.08 10.77 -1.52
CA GLY A 29 -15.35 11.96 -2.30
C GLY A 29 -15.00 11.76 -3.80
N ARG A 30 -15.84 12.31 -4.69
CA ARG A 30 -15.64 12.24 -6.15
C ARG A 30 -14.25 12.72 -6.58
N GLN A 31 -13.73 13.75 -5.93
CA GLN A 31 -12.37 14.25 -6.22
C GLN A 31 -11.29 13.19 -5.97
N THR A 32 -11.44 12.37 -4.92
CA THR A 32 -10.53 11.25 -4.64
C THR A 32 -10.59 10.20 -5.74
N ILE A 33 -11.80 9.82 -6.16
CA ILE A 33 -11.99 8.83 -7.23
C ILE A 33 -11.36 9.34 -8.53
N GLU A 34 -11.63 10.59 -8.93
CA GLU A 34 -11.07 11.18 -10.15
C GLU A 34 -9.53 11.31 -10.09
N ARG A 35 -8.98 11.67 -8.92
CA ARG A 35 -7.54 11.78 -8.70
C ARG A 35 -6.79 10.49 -9.04
N TYR A 36 -7.37 9.34 -8.70
CA TYR A 36 -6.73 8.03 -8.89
C TYR A 36 -7.23 7.28 -10.14
N ARG A 37 -8.13 7.86 -10.93
CA ARG A 37 -8.67 7.23 -12.13
C ARG A 37 -7.60 6.98 -13.19
N ALA A 38 -6.79 8.00 -13.54
CA ALA A 38 -5.72 7.91 -14.53
C ALA A 38 -4.58 8.88 -14.17
N PRO A 39 -3.84 8.64 -13.09
CA PRO A 39 -2.75 9.54 -12.68
C PRO A 39 -1.62 9.53 -13.70
N ALA A 40 -0.92 10.66 -13.82
CA ALA A 40 0.22 10.80 -14.73
C ALA A 40 1.45 10.04 -14.20
N GLU A 41 2.28 9.52 -15.09
CA GLU A 41 3.57 8.90 -14.74
C GLU A 41 4.51 9.86 -14.02
N THR A 42 4.42 11.14 -14.37
CA THR A 42 5.24 12.21 -13.80
C THR A 42 4.80 12.67 -12.41
N THR A 43 3.75 12.07 -11.85
CA THR A 43 3.26 12.44 -10.52
C THR A 43 4.36 12.38 -9.46
N ILE A 44 4.27 13.31 -8.49
CA ILE A 44 5.16 13.39 -7.34
C ILE A 44 4.58 12.68 -6.10
N PHE A 45 3.37 12.17 -6.20
CA PHE A 45 2.67 11.48 -5.12
C PHE A 45 2.78 9.97 -5.27
N PRO A 46 3.27 9.24 -4.24
CA PRO A 46 3.53 7.81 -4.34
C PRO A 46 2.27 7.00 -4.67
N LEU A 47 1.16 7.24 -3.98
CA LEU A 47 -0.09 6.50 -4.22
C LEU A 47 -0.65 6.74 -5.64
N GLU A 48 -0.58 7.98 -6.16
CA GLU A 48 -0.94 8.24 -7.56
C GLU A 48 -0.07 7.42 -8.52
N TYR A 49 1.23 7.33 -8.24
CA TYR A 49 2.14 6.54 -9.08
C TYR A 49 1.83 5.04 -9.01
N ALA A 50 1.46 4.53 -7.83
CA ALA A 50 1.00 3.14 -7.70
C ALA A 50 -0.27 2.90 -8.55
N PHE A 51 -1.23 3.83 -8.54
CA PHE A 51 -2.42 3.77 -9.39
C PHE A 51 -2.10 3.98 -10.89
N HIS A 52 -1.06 4.77 -11.23
CA HIS A 52 -0.58 4.88 -12.62
C HIS A 52 -0.07 3.52 -13.13
N LEU A 53 0.73 2.82 -12.33
CA LEU A 53 1.29 1.51 -12.70
C LEU A 53 0.22 0.42 -12.92
N LEU A 54 -0.98 0.58 -12.34
CA LEU A 54 -2.10 -0.32 -12.62
C LEU A 54 -2.52 -0.32 -14.10
N GLY A 55 -2.36 0.82 -14.81
CA GLY A 55 -2.82 0.94 -16.18
C GLY A 55 -4.31 0.66 -16.36
N ASP A 56 -4.71 0.05 -17.47
CA ASP A 56 -6.09 -0.41 -17.66
C ASP A 56 -6.32 -1.73 -16.93
N VAL A 57 -7.30 -1.72 -16.03
CA VAL A 57 -7.66 -2.85 -15.15
C VAL A 57 -9.09 -3.34 -15.39
N ARG A 58 -9.78 -2.83 -16.40
CA ARG A 58 -11.13 -3.30 -16.75
C ARG A 58 -11.09 -4.80 -17.02
N ASP A 59 -12.06 -5.52 -16.48
CA ASP A 59 -12.17 -6.97 -16.54
C ASP A 59 -10.99 -7.78 -15.98
N LYS A 60 -10.02 -7.11 -15.33
CA LYS A 60 -8.91 -7.78 -14.64
C LYS A 60 -9.32 -8.18 -13.22
N THR A 61 -8.81 -9.32 -12.79
CA THR A 61 -8.92 -9.74 -11.39
C THR A 61 -7.77 -9.15 -10.59
N ILE A 62 -8.08 -8.29 -9.64
CA ILE A 62 -7.12 -7.66 -8.73
C ILE A 62 -7.25 -8.28 -7.35
N LEU A 63 -6.14 -8.74 -6.79
CA LEU A 63 -6.02 -8.97 -5.35
C LEU A 63 -5.58 -7.67 -4.70
N GLU A 64 -6.44 -7.04 -3.92
CA GLU A 64 -6.01 -6.00 -2.98
C GLU A 64 -5.47 -6.67 -1.71
N TYR A 65 -4.17 -6.55 -1.53
CA TYR A 65 -3.40 -7.28 -0.53
C TYR A 65 -3.24 -6.43 0.73
N GLY A 66 -4.10 -6.66 1.73
CA GLY A 66 -4.27 -5.81 2.90
C GLY A 66 -5.15 -4.59 2.60
N CYS A 67 -6.44 -4.82 2.34
CA CYS A 67 -7.36 -3.76 1.91
C CYS A 67 -7.76 -2.81 3.06
N GLY A 68 -7.54 -3.19 4.30
CA GLY A 68 -7.92 -2.41 5.46
C GLY A 68 -9.41 -2.04 5.45
N ASP A 69 -9.70 -0.75 5.56
CA ASP A 69 -11.04 -0.19 5.60
C ASP A 69 -11.70 -0.01 4.21
N GLY A 70 -11.09 -0.53 3.14
CA GLY A 70 -11.66 -0.54 1.79
C GLY A 70 -11.61 0.78 1.02
N LEU A 71 -10.81 1.76 1.44
CA LEU A 71 -10.71 3.04 0.73
C LEU A 71 -10.20 2.87 -0.70
N ASN A 72 -9.10 2.13 -0.87
CA ASN A 72 -8.55 1.84 -2.19
C ASN A 72 -9.44 0.86 -2.96
N THR A 73 -10.14 -0.04 -2.27
CA THR A 73 -11.12 -0.96 -2.88
C THR A 73 -12.19 -0.20 -3.67
N VAL A 74 -12.76 0.88 -3.09
CA VAL A 74 -13.73 1.74 -3.78
C VAL A 74 -13.10 2.37 -5.02
N VAL A 75 -11.87 2.86 -4.94
CA VAL A 75 -11.18 3.46 -6.09
C VAL A 75 -10.91 2.44 -7.19
N LEU A 76 -10.48 1.22 -6.85
CA LEU A 76 -10.24 0.12 -7.77
C LEU A 76 -11.55 -0.33 -8.45
N ALA A 77 -12.64 -0.46 -7.70
CA ALA A 77 -13.97 -0.79 -8.23
C ALA A 77 -14.44 0.24 -9.26
N ASN A 78 -14.24 1.53 -8.99
CA ASN A 78 -14.55 2.60 -9.93
C ASN A 78 -13.69 2.60 -11.21
N ARG A 79 -12.64 1.77 -11.28
CA ARG A 79 -11.84 1.54 -12.49
C ARG A 79 -12.29 0.31 -13.30
N GLY A 80 -13.35 -0.38 -12.84
CA GLY A 80 -13.97 -1.52 -13.53
C GLY A 80 -13.22 -2.84 -13.36
N ALA A 81 -12.43 -2.98 -12.30
CA ALA A 81 -11.77 -4.24 -11.95
C ALA A 81 -12.71 -5.19 -11.18
N LYS A 82 -12.45 -6.49 -11.28
CA LYS A 82 -12.96 -7.50 -10.35
C LYS A 82 -11.99 -7.60 -9.18
N ILE A 83 -12.45 -7.41 -7.95
CA ILE A 83 -11.57 -7.26 -6.80
C ILE A 83 -11.79 -8.39 -5.80
N VAL A 84 -10.70 -9.01 -5.39
CA VAL A 84 -10.63 -9.80 -4.16
C VAL A 84 -9.89 -8.93 -3.14
N ALA A 85 -10.59 -8.39 -2.17
CA ALA A 85 -10.04 -7.52 -1.14
C ALA A 85 -9.77 -8.33 0.13
N LEU A 86 -8.51 -8.60 0.40
CA LEU A 86 -8.07 -9.44 1.52
C LEU A 86 -7.56 -8.59 2.66
N ASP A 87 -8.03 -8.88 3.86
CA ASP A 87 -7.43 -8.39 5.11
C ASP A 87 -7.47 -9.46 6.19
N ILE A 88 -6.59 -9.36 7.18
CA ILE A 88 -6.54 -10.29 8.31
C ILE A 88 -7.59 -9.94 9.39
N SER A 89 -8.07 -8.69 9.41
CA SER A 89 -9.05 -8.19 10.38
C SER A 89 -10.47 -8.23 9.83
N ALA A 90 -11.31 -9.05 10.44
CA ALA A 90 -12.74 -9.08 10.15
C ALA A 90 -13.41 -7.73 10.43
N GLU A 91 -12.97 -7.02 11.48
CA GLU A 91 -13.52 -5.71 11.86
C GLU A 91 -13.24 -4.63 10.82
N LEU A 92 -12.04 -4.63 10.19
CA LEU A 92 -11.73 -3.72 9.08
C LEU A 92 -12.55 -4.09 7.84
N LEU A 93 -12.75 -5.38 7.56
CA LEU A 93 -13.60 -5.81 6.45
C LEU A 93 -15.07 -5.45 6.66
N ASP A 94 -15.57 -5.43 7.90
CA ASP A 94 -16.92 -4.89 8.19
C ASP A 94 -17.02 -3.39 7.85
N VAL A 95 -15.97 -2.63 8.11
CA VAL A 95 -15.90 -1.20 7.70
C VAL A 95 -15.80 -1.08 6.18
N ALA A 96 -14.98 -1.92 5.54
CA ALA A 96 -14.85 -1.96 4.09
C ALA A 96 -16.18 -2.29 3.41
N HIS A 97 -16.93 -3.27 3.92
CA HIS A 97 -18.26 -3.61 3.41
C HIS A 97 -19.21 -2.41 3.46
N LYS A 98 -19.34 -1.76 4.62
CA LYS A 98 -20.15 -0.55 4.78
C LYS A 98 -19.72 0.59 3.87
N ARG A 99 -18.40 0.71 3.63
CA ARG A 99 -17.86 1.71 2.70
C ARG A 99 -18.24 1.38 1.26
N LEU A 100 -18.17 0.12 0.86
CA LEU A 100 -18.58 -0.32 -0.49
C LEU A 100 -20.07 -0.08 -0.73
N GLU A 101 -20.92 -0.39 0.25
CA GLU A 101 -22.35 -0.08 0.20
C GLU A 101 -22.61 1.44 0.05
N ALA A 102 -21.94 2.27 0.87
CA ALA A 102 -22.09 3.73 0.85
C ALA A 102 -21.60 4.39 -0.47
N ASN A 103 -20.87 3.64 -1.33
CA ASN A 103 -20.34 4.13 -2.60
C ASN A 103 -20.87 3.32 -3.82
N ASP A 104 -21.88 2.48 -3.64
CA ASP A 104 -22.48 1.63 -4.69
C ASP A 104 -21.47 0.74 -5.44
N CYS A 105 -20.45 0.22 -4.73
CA CYS A 105 -19.32 -0.50 -5.31
C CYS A 105 -19.26 -1.99 -4.97
N CYS A 106 -20.35 -2.61 -4.49
CA CYS A 106 -20.31 -4.01 -4.04
C CYS A 106 -20.26 -5.05 -5.17
N LYS A 107 -20.66 -4.69 -6.39
CA LYS A 107 -21.00 -5.66 -7.46
C LYS A 107 -19.85 -6.59 -7.84
N ASP A 108 -18.65 -6.09 -8.01
CA ASP A 108 -17.50 -6.87 -8.50
C ASP A 108 -16.39 -6.95 -7.43
N VAL A 109 -16.77 -6.94 -6.14
CA VAL A 109 -15.86 -6.98 -5.00
C VAL A 109 -16.21 -8.15 -4.09
N GLU A 110 -15.23 -9.00 -3.84
CA GLU A 110 -15.26 -10.05 -2.83
C GLU A 110 -14.38 -9.64 -1.65
N LEU A 111 -14.94 -9.62 -0.45
CA LEU A 111 -14.20 -9.37 0.80
C LEU A 111 -13.79 -10.70 1.41
N LEU A 112 -12.50 -10.85 1.73
CA LEU A 112 -11.91 -12.11 2.16
C LEU A 112 -11.10 -11.94 3.43
N VAL A 113 -11.57 -12.51 4.54
CA VAL A 113 -10.77 -12.59 5.77
C VAL A 113 -9.71 -13.67 5.60
N GLY A 114 -8.43 -13.29 5.68
CA GLY A 114 -7.36 -14.25 5.50
C GLY A 114 -5.96 -13.71 5.80
N SER A 115 -5.03 -14.64 5.99
CA SER A 115 -3.62 -14.31 6.15
C SER A 115 -2.95 -14.07 4.80
N ALA A 116 -2.17 -13.02 4.71
CA ALA A 116 -1.30 -12.71 3.59
C ALA A 116 -0.15 -13.76 3.41
N HIS A 117 0.08 -14.61 4.41
CA HIS A 117 1.10 -15.67 4.35
C HIS A 117 0.57 -17.02 3.81
N GLY A 118 -0.73 -17.12 3.56
CA GLY A 118 -1.38 -18.32 3.03
C GLY A 118 -2.70 -17.93 2.38
N LEU A 119 -2.62 -17.44 1.13
CA LEU A 119 -3.77 -16.94 0.40
C LEU A 119 -4.73 -18.06 0.04
N PRO A 120 -6.03 -17.96 0.40
CA PRO A 120 -7.04 -18.94 0.02
C PRO A 120 -7.48 -18.75 -1.45
N LEU A 121 -6.50 -18.61 -2.35
CA LEU A 121 -6.67 -18.41 -3.78
C LEU A 121 -5.90 -19.47 -4.55
N SER A 122 -6.41 -19.85 -5.72
CA SER A 122 -5.74 -20.80 -6.61
C SER A 122 -4.48 -20.20 -7.22
N ASP A 123 -3.56 -21.08 -7.65
CA ASP A 123 -2.39 -20.67 -8.41
C ASP A 123 -2.83 -19.93 -9.68
N GLU A 124 -2.05 -18.92 -10.07
CA GLU A 124 -2.25 -18.15 -11.30
C GLU A 124 -3.71 -17.64 -11.50
N SER A 125 -4.35 -17.21 -10.41
CA SER A 125 -5.76 -16.80 -10.41
C SER A 125 -5.96 -15.29 -10.58
N VAL A 126 -4.94 -14.46 -10.26
CA VAL A 126 -5.06 -12.99 -10.31
C VAL A 126 -4.17 -12.35 -11.36
N ASP A 127 -4.67 -11.32 -12.02
CA ASP A 127 -3.95 -10.56 -13.05
C ASP A 127 -3.04 -9.50 -12.40
N VAL A 128 -3.48 -8.91 -11.30
CA VAL A 128 -2.79 -7.82 -10.61
C VAL A 128 -2.87 -8.03 -9.09
N ILE A 129 -1.79 -7.73 -8.40
CA ILE A 129 -1.78 -7.58 -6.93
C ILE A 129 -1.49 -6.12 -6.62
N PHE A 130 -2.25 -5.54 -5.71
CA PHE A 130 -2.12 -4.16 -5.28
C PHE A 130 -2.06 -4.10 -3.75
N GLY A 131 -0.94 -3.66 -3.20
CA GLY A 131 -0.73 -3.61 -1.75
C GLY A 131 -0.13 -2.27 -1.30
N MET A 132 -0.78 -1.63 -0.33
CA MET A 132 -0.36 -0.34 0.21
C MET A 132 0.02 -0.50 1.68
N ALA A 133 1.28 -0.26 2.00
CA ALA A 133 1.79 -0.29 3.37
C ALA A 133 1.48 -1.61 4.11
N ILE A 134 1.69 -2.74 3.44
CA ILE A 134 1.37 -4.07 3.95
C ILE A 134 2.60 -4.96 4.18
N LEU A 135 3.60 -4.93 3.27
CA LEU A 135 4.71 -5.88 3.32
C LEU A 135 5.57 -5.73 4.57
N HIS A 136 5.66 -4.52 5.13
CA HIS A 136 6.42 -4.26 6.35
C HIS A 136 5.80 -4.87 7.62
N HIS A 137 4.57 -5.40 7.52
CA HIS A 137 3.91 -6.21 8.55
C HIS A 137 4.13 -7.72 8.37
N LEU A 138 4.71 -8.16 7.25
CA LEU A 138 4.73 -9.57 6.86
C LEU A 138 6.10 -10.25 7.02
N GLU A 139 6.07 -11.58 7.06
CA GLU A 139 7.23 -12.42 6.78
C GLU A 139 7.45 -12.48 5.27
N LEU A 140 8.44 -11.73 4.78
CA LEU A 140 8.61 -11.47 3.34
C LEU A 140 8.82 -12.72 2.51
N ASP A 141 9.52 -13.73 3.04
CA ASP A 141 9.79 -14.97 2.31
C ASP A 141 8.52 -15.83 2.12
N LEU A 142 7.56 -15.77 3.06
CA LEU A 142 6.27 -16.42 2.94
C LEU A 142 5.37 -15.64 1.97
N ALA A 143 5.25 -14.33 2.19
CA ALA A 143 4.45 -13.45 1.37
C ALA A 143 4.90 -13.45 -0.11
N SER A 144 6.22 -13.44 -0.38
CA SER A 144 6.78 -13.52 -1.73
C SER A 144 6.35 -14.79 -2.48
N ARG A 145 6.38 -15.94 -1.79
CA ARG A 145 5.92 -17.22 -2.38
C ARG A 145 4.45 -17.19 -2.75
N GLU A 146 3.60 -16.66 -1.87
CA GLU A 146 2.16 -16.57 -2.10
C GLU A 146 1.82 -15.58 -3.23
N VAL A 147 2.45 -14.39 -3.22
CA VAL A 147 2.31 -13.41 -4.30
C VAL A 147 2.71 -14.01 -5.65
N TRP A 148 3.84 -14.73 -5.71
CA TRP A 148 4.29 -15.38 -6.93
C TRP A 148 3.35 -16.50 -7.36
N ARG A 149 2.83 -17.30 -6.40
CA ARG A 149 1.95 -18.45 -6.67
C ARG A 149 0.64 -18.00 -7.31
N VAL A 150 -0.05 -17.03 -6.71
CA VAL A 150 -1.38 -16.60 -7.16
C VAL A 150 -1.36 -15.70 -8.39
N LEU A 151 -0.23 -15.03 -8.67
CA LEU A 151 -0.11 -14.13 -9.81
C LEU A 151 0.02 -14.94 -11.11
N LYS A 152 -0.79 -14.61 -12.11
CA LYS A 152 -0.69 -15.20 -13.46
C LYS A 152 0.64 -14.87 -14.12
N LYS A 153 1.08 -15.68 -15.08
CA LYS A 153 2.17 -15.31 -15.98
C LYS A 153 1.84 -14.02 -16.72
N GLY A 154 2.80 -13.11 -16.82
CA GLY A 154 2.58 -11.76 -17.35
C GLY A 154 1.83 -10.83 -16.39
N GLY A 155 1.33 -11.35 -15.27
CA GLY A 155 0.69 -10.56 -14.22
C GLY A 155 1.70 -9.70 -13.46
N ARG A 156 1.21 -8.68 -12.76
CA ARG A 156 2.04 -7.72 -12.02
C ARG A 156 1.57 -7.50 -10.59
N ALA A 157 2.52 -7.29 -9.70
CA ALA A 157 2.23 -6.83 -8.34
C ALA A 157 2.83 -5.44 -8.13
N ILE A 158 2.06 -4.56 -7.48
CA ILE A 158 2.41 -3.16 -7.23
C ILE A 158 2.28 -2.92 -5.74
N PHE A 159 3.35 -2.41 -5.13
CA PHE A 159 3.40 -2.12 -3.70
C PHE A 159 3.92 -0.71 -3.45
N GLU A 160 3.32 -0.03 -2.48
CA GLU A 160 3.85 1.19 -1.88
C GLU A 160 4.27 0.88 -0.44
N GLU A 161 5.54 1.11 -0.11
CA GLU A 161 6.07 0.75 1.20
C GLU A 161 6.91 1.85 1.84
N PRO A 162 6.84 2.01 3.16
CA PRO A 162 7.78 2.86 3.88
C PRO A 162 9.20 2.27 3.81
N THR A 163 10.20 3.14 3.59
CA THR A 163 11.60 2.75 3.38
C THR A 163 12.52 3.22 4.50
N ARG A 164 13.60 2.46 4.75
CA ARG A 164 14.64 2.76 5.77
C ARG A 164 16.06 2.42 5.31
N ASN A 165 16.45 2.80 4.12
CA ASN A 165 17.83 2.50 3.65
C ASN A 165 18.89 3.25 4.47
N SER A 166 18.63 4.50 4.86
CA SER A 166 19.57 5.35 5.59
C SER A 166 19.37 5.26 7.11
N LYS A 167 20.46 4.93 7.83
CA LYS A 167 20.49 4.99 9.31
C LYS A 167 20.27 6.43 9.82
N LEU A 168 20.73 7.45 9.08
CA LEU A 168 20.51 8.86 9.42
C LEU A 168 19.03 9.20 9.38
N VAL A 169 18.34 8.86 8.28
CA VAL A 169 16.89 9.08 8.15
C VAL A 169 16.12 8.34 9.24
N ALA A 170 16.52 7.11 9.55
CA ALA A 170 15.90 6.33 10.63
C ALA A 170 16.06 7.01 12.00
N ARG A 171 17.20 7.68 12.27
CA ARG A 171 17.40 8.47 13.50
C ARG A 171 16.55 9.74 13.50
N ILE A 172 16.51 10.47 12.39
CA ILE A 172 15.70 11.68 12.25
C ILE A 172 14.22 11.34 12.46
N ARG A 173 13.71 10.26 11.86
CA ARG A 173 12.32 9.81 12.04
C ARG A 173 11.91 9.61 13.51
N LYS A 174 12.84 9.18 14.36
CA LYS A 174 12.56 9.02 15.80
C LYS A 174 12.31 10.34 16.54
N LEU A 175 12.70 11.48 15.95
CA LEU A 175 12.43 12.81 16.49
C LEU A 175 11.00 13.31 16.20
N PHE A 176 10.29 12.64 15.28
CA PHE A 176 8.91 12.96 14.95
C PHE A 176 7.93 12.13 15.80
N PRO A 177 6.74 12.69 16.09
CA PRO A 177 5.70 11.91 16.74
C PRO A 177 5.44 10.62 15.97
N GLN A 178 5.63 9.50 16.64
CA GLN A 178 5.27 8.19 16.09
C GLN A 178 3.77 7.98 16.27
N ARG A 179 3.15 7.18 15.40
CA ARG A 179 1.78 6.72 15.64
C ARG A 179 1.74 6.01 16.99
N ALA A 180 0.70 6.25 17.78
CA ALA A 180 0.57 5.72 19.14
C ALA A 180 0.57 4.17 19.20
N GLU A 181 0.26 3.53 18.09
CA GLU A 181 0.10 2.08 17.99
C GLU A 181 0.91 1.51 16.81
N VAL A 182 2.21 1.31 17.06
CA VAL A 182 3.09 0.60 16.14
C VAL A 182 3.25 -0.83 16.64
N SER A 183 2.97 -1.82 15.81
CA SER A 183 3.23 -3.22 16.12
C SER A 183 4.73 -3.43 16.38
N PRO A 184 5.14 -4.23 17.37
CA PRO A 184 6.54 -4.52 17.62
C PRO A 184 7.24 -5.22 16.46
N PHE A 185 6.48 -5.74 15.51
CA PHE A 185 6.97 -6.41 14.29
C PHE A 185 7.02 -5.49 13.07
N GLU A 186 6.38 -4.32 13.15
CA GLU A 186 6.32 -3.35 12.07
C GLU A 186 7.68 -2.66 11.90
N ARG A 187 8.21 -2.70 10.70
CA ARG A 187 9.43 -1.98 10.36
C ARG A 187 9.47 -1.59 8.89
N PRO A 188 9.84 -0.35 8.54
CA PRO A 188 10.02 0.02 7.13
C PRO A 188 11.03 -0.91 6.43
N LEU A 189 10.84 -1.15 5.14
CA LEU A 189 11.66 -2.05 4.35
C LEU A 189 12.92 -1.35 3.81
N THR A 190 13.95 -2.14 3.51
CA THR A 190 15.10 -1.69 2.73
C THR A 190 14.91 -2.02 1.25
N SER A 191 15.59 -1.28 0.37
CA SER A 191 15.60 -1.60 -1.08
C SER A 191 16.13 -3.01 -1.37
N VAL A 192 17.02 -3.54 -0.52
CA VAL A 192 17.54 -4.91 -0.64
C VAL A 192 16.44 -5.93 -0.36
N GLU A 193 15.65 -5.72 0.70
CA GLU A 193 14.52 -6.59 1.04
C GLU A 193 13.44 -6.58 -0.05
N MET A 194 13.12 -5.41 -0.62
CA MET A 194 12.17 -5.30 -1.73
C MET A 194 12.66 -6.04 -2.98
N LYS A 195 13.95 -5.91 -3.33
CA LYS A 195 14.54 -6.65 -4.46
C LYS A 195 14.55 -8.16 -4.20
N LYS A 196 14.83 -8.59 -2.97
CA LYS A 196 14.77 -10.01 -2.59
C LYS A 196 13.33 -10.54 -2.70
N PHE A 197 12.34 -9.76 -2.25
CA PHE A 197 10.93 -10.10 -2.37
C PHE A 197 10.52 -10.34 -3.83
N ALA A 198 11.03 -9.54 -4.75
CA ALA A 198 10.74 -9.61 -6.19
C ALA A 198 11.75 -10.44 -6.99
N SER A 199 12.59 -11.29 -6.35
CA SER A 199 13.76 -11.93 -6.98
C SER A 199 13.44 -12.83 -8.18
N SER A 200 12.22 -13.36 -8.25
CA SER A 200 11.75 -14.21 -9.36
C SER A 200 10.97 -13.45 -10.44
N CYS A 201 11.02 -12.10 -10.42
CA CYS A 201 10.22 -11.25 -11.29
C CYS A 201 11.06 -10.11 -11.85
N ARG A 202 10.61 -9.52 -12.96
CA ARG A 202 11.17 -8.25 -13.42
C ARG A 202 10.76 -7.14 -12.45
N TYR A 203 11.74 -6.44 -11.88
CA TYR A 203 11.58 -5.46 -10.82
C TYR A 203 11.83 -4.04 -11.30
N GLN A 204 10.93 -3.12 -10.96
CA GLN A 204 11.09 -1.68 -11.16
C GLN A 204 10.63 -0.95 -9.89
N ALA A 205 11.35 0.08 -9.48
CA ALA A 205 11.01 0.87 -8.30
C ALA A 205 11.28 2.35 -8.51
N LYS A 206 10.46 3.19 -7.89
CA LYS A 206 10.63 4.65 -7.82
C LYS A 206 10.48 5.08 -6.36
N THR A 207 11.44 5.85 -5.89
CA THR A 207 11.47 6.39 -4.53
C THR A 207 10.86 7.78 -4.50
N PHE A 208 10.10 8.03 -3.46
CA PHE A 208 9.40 9.28 -3.19
C PHE A 208 9.77 9.80 -1.81
N GLN A 209 9.49 11.09 -1.59
CA GLN A 209 9.57 11.73 -0.28
C GLN A 209 10.93 11.57 0.41
N LEU A 210 11.58 12.68 0.61
CA LEU A 210 12.74 12.79 1.49
C LEU A 210 12.27 13.21 2.90
N VAL A 211 13.05 14.05 3.55
CA VAL A 211 12.72 14.56 4.90
C VAL A 211 11.85 15.82 4.89
N PHE A 212 11.82 16.59 3.78
CA PHE A 212 11.15 17.90 3.75
C PHE A 212 9.63 17.79 3.87
N SER A 213 9.00 16.83 3.20
CA SER A 213 7.57 16.56 3.38
C SER A 213 7.25 16.15 4.83
N SER A 214 8.13 15.39 5.50
CA SER A 214 7.98 15.02 6.90
C SER A 214 8.18 16.21 7.84
N LEU A 215 9.18 17.07 7.59
CA LEU A 215 9.44 18.31 8.36
C LEU A 215 8.25 19.27 8.26
N ALA A 216 7.65 19.40 7.09
CA ALA A 216 6.49 20.23 6.86
C ALA A 216 5.29 19.85 7.74
N SER A 217 5.18 18.57 8.14
CA SER A 217 4.12 18.11 9.04
C SER A 217 4.20 18.66 10.46
N LEU A 218 5.35 19.22 10.84
CA LEU A 218 5.58 19.86 12.15
C LEU A 218 5.03 21.28 12.26
N VAL A 219 4.54 21.88 11.15
CA VAL A 219 3.98 23.23 11.13
C VAL A 219 2.45 23.16 11.17
N PRO A 220 1.79 23.19 12.36
CA PRO A 220 0.36 22.88 12.47
C PRO A 220 -0.53 23.83 11.69
N ARG A 221 -0.22 25.15 11.71
CA ARG A 221 -1.06 26.20 11.11
C ARG A 221 -1.12 26.17 9.58
N TRP A 222 -0.07 25.65 8.93
CA TRP A 222 0.09 25.63 7.47
C TRP A 222 0.32 24.22 6.93
N ARG A 223 -0.12 23.21 7.69
CA ARG A 223 0.25 21.81 7.46
C ARG A 223 -0.02 21.35 6.01
N GLY A 224 -1.16 21.65 5.44
CA GLY A 224 -1.48 21.26 4.05
C GLY A 224 -0.52 21.88 3.04
N GLN A 225 -0.42 23.21 3.03
CA GLN A 225 0.43 23.94 2.08
C GLN A 225 1.93 23.64 2.28
N ALA A 226 2.38 23.51 3.52
CA ALA A 226 3.76 23.16 3.83
C ALA A 226 4.11 21.73 3.39
N MET A 227 3.18 20.78 3.54
CA MET A 227 3.36 19.41 3.04
C MET A 227 3.41 19.36 1.51
N ASP A 228 2.58 20.12 0.83
CA ASP A 228 2.58 20.19 -0.64
C ASP A 228 3.91 20.80 -1.14
N LEU A 229 4.37 21.88 -0.52
CA LEU A 229 5.67 22.48 -0.84
C LEU A 229 6.82 21.51 -0.53
N GLY A 230 6.83 20.88 0.62
CA GLY A 230 7.82 19.87 1.01
C GLY A 230 7.88 18.72 0.02
N THR A 231 6.74 18.25 -0.44
CA THR A 231 6.64 17.17 -1.47
C THR A 231 7.22 17.64 -2.82
N GLN A 232 6.97 18.90 -3.21
CA GLN A 232 7.54 19.47 -4.44
C GLN A 232 9.07 19.60 -4.34
N VAL A 233 9.59 20.04 -3.19
CA VAL A 233 11.05 20.12 -2.93
C VAL A 233 11.66 18.72 -2.98
N ASP A 234 11.08 17.75 -2.31
CA ASP A 234 11.54 16.35 -2.32
C ASP A 234 11.58 15.80 -3.76
N ALA A 235 10.53 16.05 -4.54
CA ALA A 235 10.44 15.61 -5.93
C ALA A 235 11.48 16.28 -6.83
N TYR A 236 11.70 17.59 -6.68
CA TYR A 236 12.74 18.33 -7.39
C TYR A 236 14.12 17.74 -7.10
N LEU A 237 14.45 17.53 -5.83
CA LEU A 237 15.73 16.97 -5.40
C LEU A 237 15.94 15.56 -5.93
N LEU A 238 14.94 14.67 -5.83
CA LEU A 238 15.02 13.29 -6.33
C LEU A 238 15.19 13.24 -7.85
N ARG A 239 14.58 14.20 -8.59
CA ARG A 239 14.70 14.29 -10.04
C ARG A 239 16.10 14.71 -10.48
N HIS A 240 16.72 15.70 -9.81
CA HIS A 240 18.00 16.26 -10.22
C HIS A 240 19.20 15.57 -9.57
N PHE A 241 18.99 14.90 -8.44
CA PHE A 241 20.00 14.16 -7.68
C PHE A 241 19.53 12.75 -7.36
N PRO A 242 19.51 11.81 -8.33
CA PRO A 242 18.98 10.45 -8.14
C PRO A 242 19.62 9.67 -6.99
N SER A 243 20.87 9.98 -6.63
CA SER A 243 21.56 9.37 -5.48
C SER A 243 20.86 9.64 -4.14
N LEU A 244 20.07 10.71 -4.04
CA LEU A 244 19.27 11.00 -2.86
C LEU A 244 18.13 9.97 -2.62
N SER A 245 17.80 9.14 -3.60
CA SER A 245 16.83 8.04 -3.43
C SER A 245 17.18 7.10 -2.28
N TYR A 246 18.47 6.98 -1.92
CA TYR A 246 18.92 6.24 -0.74
C TYR A 246 18.34 6.80 0.57
N TYR A 247 18.03 8.09 0.61
CA TYR A 247 17.45 8.77 1.77
C TYR A 247 15.93 8.87 1.73
N GLY A 248 15.31 8.30 0.70
CA GLY A 248 13.87 8.32 0.54
C GLY A 248 13.12 7.55 1.61
N THR A 249 11.90 7.97 1.89
CA THR A 249 11.07 7.47 2.98
C THR A 249 9.90 6.61 2.53
N VAL A 250 9.55 6.67 1.23
CA VAL A 250 8.51 5.85 0.59
C VAL A 250 9.03 5.37 -0.75
N THR A 251 8.79 4.11 -1.06
CA THR A 251 9.10 3.51 -2.37
C THR A 251 7.86 2.82 -2.93
N VAL A 252 7.54 3.12 -4.17
CA VAL A 252 6.59 2.33 -4.97
C VAL A 252 7.39 1.43 -5.87
N PHE A 253 7.07 0.14 -5.86
CA PHE A 253 7.70 -0.80 -6.77
C PHE A 253 6.68 -1.70 -7.45
N GLN A 254 7.05 -2.14 -8.63
CA GLN A 254 6.32 -3.10 -9.43
C GLN A 254 7.20 -4.33 -9.67
N MET A 255 6.60 -5.50 -9.61
CA MET A 255 7.19 -6.75 -10.06
C MET A 255 6.26 -7.41 -11.09
N VAL A 256 6.83 -7.99 -12.15
CA VAL A 256 6.10 -8.69 -13.22
C VAL A 256 6.57 -10.13 -13.27
N LYS A 257 5.64 -11.09 -13.16
CA LYS A 257 5.91 -12.52 -13.27
C LYS A 257 6.13 -12.87 -14.75
N GLU A 258 7.31 -13.41 -15.09
CA GLU A 258 7.66 -13.83 -16.44
C GLU A 258 7.22 -15.27 -16.75
#